data_b648c0e1761a86561d7c97b6c2f349a8
#
_entry.id   b648c0e1761a86561d7c97b6c2f349a8
#
_cell.length_a   1.000
_cell.length_b   1.000
_cell.length_c   1.000
_cell.angle_alpha   90.00
_cell.angle_beta   90.00
_cell.angle_gamma   90.00
#
_symmetry.space_group_name_H-M   'P 1'
#
loop_
_entity.id
_entity.type
_entity.pdbx_description
1 polymer ?
#
loop_
_entity_poly.entity_id
_entity_poly.type
_entity_poly.pdbx_seq_one_letter_code
_entity_poly.pdbx_strand_id
1 'polypeptide(L)'
;RNNGEIKIITGSRRCGKSWLLKKIYKDYLIADGVPAENIISVSFDIDEDVDGNDLINPTTLKQYLYSQIKSDDETYYVFLDEVQMVEGFERIVNGLNARDNVDVYITGSNSKFLSSDINTILRGRGDEIRVYPFSFKEFSVDRTESINELWKEYYTYGGMPALRNHRMPEQKVSYLKHLWQKTYIDDVVERNKVKNRQALECLVDSLCSAIGSLTNPNKMRNSMLSVAKVTVEPETISAYMQYLENAFLFEGAKRYNVKGRKYYESIKKYYVV
;
A
#
# COMPACT_ATOMS: atom_id res chain seq x y z
N ARG A 1 -19.57 2.15 2.64
CA ARG A 1 -20.03 2.52 3.98
C ARG A 1 -21.17 1.60 4.39
N ASN A 2 -21.10 1.00 5.57
CA ASN A 2 -22.15 0.16 6.18
C ASN A 2 -22.73 -0.93 5.26
N ASN A 3 -21.85 -1.61 4.50
CA ASN A 3 -22.23 -2.70 3.58
C ASN A 3 -21.91 -4.10 4.15
N GLY A 4 -21.50 -4.19 5.42
CA GLY A 4 -21.11 -5.44 6.08
C GLY A 4 -19.76 -6.01 5.65
N GLU A 5 -18.98 -5.28 4.84
CA GLU A 5 -17.64 -5.65 4.39
C GLU A 5 -16.58 -4.84 5.12
N ILE A 6 -15.43 -5.46 5.38
CA ILE A 6 -14.24 -4.79 5.91
C ILE A 6 -13.57 -4.04 4.78
N LYS A 7 -13.37 -2.73 4.91
CA LYS A 7 -12.68 -1.90 3.92
C LYS A 7 -11.18 -2.00 4.13
N ILE A 8 -10.49 -2.60 3.17
CA ILE A 8 -9.05 -2.85 3.20
C ILE A 8 -8.35 -1.82 2.33
N ILE A 9 -7.72 -0.82 2.94
CA ILE A 9 -7.05 0.25 2.21
C ILE A 9 -5.58 -0.13 2.00
N THR A 10 -5.21 -0.41 0.76
CA THR A 10 -3.88 -0.85 0.36
C THR A 10 -3.16 0.20 -0.48
N GLY A 11 -1.86 0.02 -0.66
CA GLY A 11 -1.02 0.90 -1.50
C GLY A 11 0.38 1.07 -0.95
N SER A 12 1.28 1.64 -1.75
CA SER A 12 2.68 1.85 -1.37
C SER A 12 2.82 2.68 -0.08
N ARG A 13 3.95 2.55 0.62
CA ARG A 13 4.23 3.41 1.78
C ARG A 13 4.24 4.88 1.36
N ARG A 14 3.69 5.75 2.20
CA ARG A 14 3.62 7.22 2.00
C ARG A 14 2.77 7.68 0.80
N CYS A 15 1.96 6.82 0.18
CA CYS A 15 1.01 7.24 -0.87
C CYS A 15 -0.23 7.99 -0.35
N GLY A 16 -0.41 8.08 0.97
CA GLY A 16 -1.50 8.87 1.58
C GLY A 16 -2.62 8.08 2.25
N LYS A 17 -2.51 6.76 2.43
CA LYS A 17 -3.54 5.90 3.06
C LYS A 17 -4.02 6.43 4.41
N SER A 18 -3.09 6.66 5.33
CA SER A 18 -3.38 7.17 6.68
C SER A 18 -4.05 8.54 6.65
N TRP A 19 -3.58 9.43 5.74
CA TRP A 19 -4.18 10.74 5.56
C TRP A 19 -5.61 10.67 5.01
N LEU A 20 -5.83 9.82 4.00
CA LEU A 20 -7.16 9.57 3.43
C LEU A 20 -8.14 9.13 4.53
N LEU A 21 -7.75 8.17 5.36
CA LEU A 21 -8.62 7.60 6.38
C LEU A 21 -8.82 8.54 7.57
N LYS A 22 -7.70 8.99 8.18
CA LYS A 22 -7.73 9.75 9.45
C LYS A 22 -8.09 11.22 9.30
N LYS A 23 -7.94 11.80 8.09
CA LYS A 23 -8.27 13.20 7.87
C LYS A 23 -9.44 13.33 6.90
N ILE A 24 -9.29 12.95 5.65
CA ILE A 24 -10.30 13.22 4.62
C ILE A 24 -11.61 12.48 4.93
N TYR A 25 -11.53 11.18 5.19
CA TYR A 25 -12.73 10.39 5.42
C TYR A 25 -13.34 10.65 6.80
N LYS A 26 -12.51 10.86 7.81
CA LYS A 26 -13.00 11.30 9.14
C LYS A 26 -13.75 12.61 9.07
N ASP A 27 -13.18 13.63 8.41
CA ASP A 27 -13.83 14.94 8.26
C ASP A 27 -15.16 14.81 7.46
N TYR A 28 -15.18 13.97 6.43
CA TYR A 28 -16.40 13.66 5.69
C TYR A 28 -17.48 13.04 6.58
N LEU A 29 -17.14 12.06 7.41
CA LEU A 29 -18.10 11.43 8.33
C LEU A 29 -18.67 12.44 9.33
N ILE A 30 -17.82 13.29 9.90
CA ILE A 30 -18.25 14.35 10.83
C ILE A 30 -19.20 15.34 10.12
N ALA A 31 -18.86 15.76 8.90
CA ALA A 31 -19.70 16.65 8.11
C ALA A 31 -21.04 16.00 7.72
N ASP A 32 -21.09 14.67 7.62
CA ASP A 32 -22.28 13.86 7.34
C ASP A 32 -23.09 13.54 8.63
N GLY A 33 -22.70 14.14 9.77
CA GLY A 33 -23.44 14.07 11.04
C GLY A 33 -23.06 12.92 11.97
N VAL A 34 -21.93 12.21 11.70
CA VAL A 34 -21.41 11.18 12.60
C VAL A 34 -20.74 11.86 13.81
N PRO A 35 -21.13 11.56 15.06
CA PRO A 35 -20.45 12.04 16.24
C PRO A 35 -18.97 11.66 16.24
N ALA A 36 -18.09 12.58 16.65
CA ALA A 36 -16.64 12.35 16.63
C ALA A 36 -16.23 11.19 17.55
N GLU A 37 -16.94 10.98 18.64
CA GLU A 37 -16.76 9.87 19.58
C GLU A 37 -17.12 8.51 19.02
N ASN A 38 -17.90 8.46 17.94
CA ASN A 38 -18.23 7.22 17.23
C ASN A 38 -17.19 6.85 16.17
N ILE A 39 -16.11 7.65 16.02
CA ILE A 39 -15.01 7.39 15.12
C ILE A 39 -13.77 6.99 15.92
N ILE A 40 -13.55 5.69 16.05
CA ILE A 40 -12.44 5.09 16.80
C ILE A 40 -11.25 4.93 15.86
N SER A 41 -10.12 5.57 16.15
CA SER A 41 -8.94 5.54 15.27
C SER A 41 -7.69 5.14 16.04
N VAL A 42 -7.03 4.06 15.61
CA VAL A 42 -5.77 3.56 16.18
C VAL A 42 -4.71 3.48 15.09
N SER A 43 -3.47 3.88 15.41
CA SER A 43 -2.29 3.77 14.55
C SER A 43 -1.22 2.94 15.23
N PHE A 44 -0.70 1.96 14.52
CA PHE A 44 0.28 1.01 15.07
C PHE A 44 1.72 1.30 14.63
N ASP A 45 1.94 2.30 13.78
CA ASP A 45 3.27 2.73 13.31
C ASP A 45 3.84 3.92 14.11
N ILE A 46 3.08 4.45 15.05
CA ILE A 46 3.47 5.55 15.94
C ILE A 46 3.50 4.97 17.35
N ASP A 47 4.66 5.05 18.01
CA ASP A 47 4.86 4.65 19.41
C ASP A 47 4.14 5.59 20.42
N GLU A 48 3.04 6.20 20.02
CA GLU A 48 2.22 6.99 20.92
C GLU A 48 1.14 6.09 21.52
N ASP A 49 1.44 5.59 22.70
CA ASP A 49 0.47 4.96 23.58
C ASP A 49 -0.71 5.91 23.83
N VAL A 50 -1.88 5.51 23.40
CA VAL A 50 -3.12 6.12 23.86
C VAL A 50 -3.30 5.68 25.31
N ASP A 51 -3.05 6.57 26.25
CA ASP A 51 -3.17 6.35 27.70
C ASP A 51 -2.22 5.29 28.32
N GLY A 52 -1.02 5.06 27.76
CA GLY A 52 -0.04 4.11 28.29
C GLY A 52 -0.41 2.64 28.08
N ASN A 53 -1.30 2.33 27.16
CA ASN A 53 -1.70 0.97 26.82
C ASN A 53 -0.92 0.47 25.59
N ASP A 54 -0.32 -0.73 25.71
CA ASP A 54 0.28 -1.43 24.58
C ASP A 54 -0.82 -1.98 23.64
N LEU A 55 -1.26 -1.14 22.69
CA LEU A 55 -2.28 -1.51 21.70
C LEU A 55 -1.76 -2.44 20.58
N ILE A 56 -0.46 -2.73 20.53
CA ILE A 56 0.10 -3.78 19.66
C ILE A 56 -0.27 -5.17 20.23
N ASN A 57 -0.46 -5.27 21.54
CA ASN A 57 -0.96 -6.49 22.15
C ASN A 57 -2.44 -6.75 21.74
N PRO A 58 -2.75 -7.88 21.09
CA PRO A 58 -4.10 -8.14 20.57
C PRO A 58 -5.18 -8.20 21.65
N THR A 59 -4.84 -8.63 22.87
CA THR A 59 -5.82 -8.68 23.99
C THR A 59 -6.16 -7.28 24.47
N THR A 60 -5.14 -6.44 24.65
CA THR A 60 -5.32 -5.03 25.05
C THR A 60 -6.08 -4.26 23.99
N LEU A 61 -5.70 -4.41 22.71
CA LEU A 61 -6.41 -3.80 21.59
C LEU A 61 -7.89 -4.18 21.57
N LYS A 62 -8.18 -5.48 21.70
CA LYS A 62 -9.56 -5.95 21.73
C LYS A 62 -10.35 -5.30 22.87
N GLN A 63 -9.81 -5.31 24.08
CA GLN A 63 -10.46 -4.68 25.25
C GLN A 63 -10.71 -3.20 25.01
N TYR A 64 -9.70 -2.48 24.53
CA TYR A 64 -9.82 -1.06 24.20
C TYR A 64 -10.93 -0.80 23.18
N LEU A 65 -10.91 -1.46 22.01
CA LEU A 65 -11.90 -1.23 20.95
C LEU A 65 -13.33 -1.51 21.44
N TYR A 66 -13.55 -2.61 22.18
CA TYR A 66 -14.86 -2.95 22.70
C TYR A 66 -15.34 -1.99 23.79
N SER A 67 -14.43 -1.38 24.57
CA SER A 67 -14.79 -0.38 25.58
C SER A 67 -15.22 0.95 24.98
N GLN A 68 -14.78 1.26 23.73
CA GLN A 68 -15.17 2.48 23.03
C GLN A 68 -16.58 2.38 22.40
N ILE A 69 -17.09 1.17 22.17
CA ILE A 69 -18.43 0.93 21.61
C ILE A 69 -19.44 0.90 22.75
N LYS A 70 -20.09 2.03 23.02
CA LYS A 70 -20.93 2.27 24.21
C LYS A 70 -22.40 1.94 24.01
N SER A 71 -22.89 1.91 22.75
CA SER A 71 -24.29 1.69 22.41
C SER A 71 -24.40 0.72 21.24
N ASP A 72 -25.43 -0.11 21.24
CA ASP A 72 -25.78 -0.97 20.09
C ASP A 72 -26.70 -0.25 19.08
N ASP A 73 -27.29 0.89 19.48
CA ASP A 73 -28.20 1.67 18.65
C ASP A 73 -27.45 2.70 17.77
N GLU A 74 -26.17 2.94 18.03
CA GLU A 74 -25.35 3.90 17.30
C GLU A 74 -24.35 3.19 16.38
N THR A 75 -24.08 3.78 15.21
CA THR A 75 -23.06 3.27 14.29
C THR A 75 -21.68 3.78 14.66
N TYR A 76 -20.71 2.88 14.77
CA TYR A 76 -19.30 3.17 15.03
C TYR A 76 -18.45 2.89 13.79
N TYR A 77 -17.47 3.76 13.56
CA TYR A 77 -16.49 3.65 12.50
C TYR A 77 -15.12 3.36 13.10
N VAL A 78 -14.56 2.18 12.83
CA VAL A 78 -13.28 1.75 13.42
C VAL A 78 -12.19 1.82 12.36
N PHE A 79 -11.18 2.66 12.59
CA PHE A 79 -10.02 2.85 11.72
C PHE A 79 -8.77 2.26 12.37
N LEU A 80 -8.20 1.22 11.75
CA LEU A 80 -6.98 0.55 12.21
C LEU A 80 -5.88 0.74 11.16
N ASP A 81 -4.93 1.63 11.46
CA ASP A 81 -3.88 2.02 10.53
C ASP A 81 -2.61 1.20 10.77
N GLU A 82 -2.05 0.59 9.67
CA GLU A 82 -0.92 -0.35 9.66
C GLU A 82 -1.18 -1.57 10.57
N VAL A 83 -2.40 -2.14 10.49
CA VAL A 83 -2.92 -3.20 11.39
C VAL A 83 -2.07 -4.47 11.40
N GLN A 84 -1.22 -4.72 10.38
CA GLN A 84 -0.31 -5.87 10.33
C GLN A 84 0.77 -5.86 11.43
N MET A 85 0.92 -4.77 12.16
CA MET A 85 1.79 -4.71 13.34
C MET A 85 1.23 -5.50 14.52
N VAL A 86 -0.09 -5.79 14.52
CA VAL A 86 -0.77 -6.57 15.56
C VAL A 86 -0.88 -8.03 15.13
N GLU A 87 -0.28 -8.93 15.89
CA GLU A 87 -0.37 -10.37 15.61
C GLU A 87 -1.81 -10.88 15.83
N GLY A 88 -2.36 -11.59 14.83
CA GLY A 88 -3.71 -12.15 14.91
C GLY A 88 -4.83 -11.10 14.84
N PHE A 89 -4.56 -9.90 14.31
CA PHE A 89 -5.54 -8.82 14.15
C PHE A 89 -6.82 -9.26 13.44
N GLU A 90 -6.73 -10.27 12.58
CA GLU A 90 -7.84 -10.77 11.77
C GLU A 90 -9.02 -11.24 12.62
N ARG A 91 -8.73 -11.83 13.79
CA ARG A 91 -9.76 -12.27 14.74
C ARG A 91 -10.51 -11.09 15.34
N ILE A 92 -9.78 -10.00 15.64
CA ILE A 92 -10.34 -8.77 16.19
C ILE A 92 -11.21 -8.10 15.14
N VAL A 93 -10.67 -7.93 13.93
CA VAL A 93 -11.36 -7.31 12.79
C VAL A 93 -12.64 -8.09 12.42
N ASN A 94 -12.56 -9.42 12.32
CA ASN A 94 -13.74 -10.26 12.09
C ASN A 94 -14.78 -10.17 13.22
N GLY A 95 -14.32 -10.06 14.47
CA GLY A 95 -15.21 -9.89 15.63
C GLY A 95 -15.93 -8.55 15.63
N LEU A 96 -15.25 -7.47 15.25
CA LEU A 96 -15.86 -6.14 15.09
C LEU A 96 -16.86 -6.12 13.92
N ASN A 97 -16.47 -6.69 12.77
CA ASN A 97 -17.32 -6.72 11.58
C ASN A 97 -18.56 -7.63 11.74
N ALA A 98 -18.58 -8.50 12.75
CA ALA A 98 -19.76 -9.31 13.08
C ALA A 98 -20.85 -8.52 13.82
N ARG A 99 -20.59 -7.28 14.22
CA ARG A 99 -21.55 -6.37 14.83
C ARG A 99 -22.20 -5.51 13.74
N ASP A 100 -23.51 -5.47 13.69
CA ASP A 100 -24.27 -4.74 12.65
C ASP A 100 -24.08 -3.23 12.72
N ASN A 101 -23.66 -2.73 13.89
CA ASN A 101 -23.46 -1.32 14.17
C ASN A 101 -21.98 -0.86 14.07
N VAL A 102 -21.08 -1.70 13.52
CA VAL A 102 -19.65 -1.36 13.39
C VAL A 102 -19.19 -1.46 11.93
N ASP A 103 -18.65 -0.39 11.41
CA ASP A 103 -18.05 -0.32 10.08
C ASP A 103 -16.52 -0.25 10.19
N VAL A 104 -15.82 -1.28 9.66
CA VAL A 104 -14.38 -1.48 9.90
C VAL A 104 -13.57 -1.11 8.69
N TYR A 105 -12.54 -0.28 8.91
CA TYR A 105 -11.56 0.17 7.91
C TYR A 105 -10.16 -0.18 8.42
N ILE A 106 -9.41 -0.91 7.62
CA ILE A 106 -8.03 -1.28 7.95
C ILE A 106 -7.09 -0.78 6.88
N THR A 107 -5.89 -0.35 7.27
CA THR A 107 -4.84 -0.04 6.29
C THR A 107 -3.64 -0.94 6.48
N GLY A 108 -2.89 -1.10 5.41
CA GLY A 108 -1.60 -1.75 5.43
C GLY A 108 -0.78 -1.43 4.18
N SER A 109 0.52 -1.31 4.37
CA SER A 109 1.49 -1.07 3.30
C SER A 109 2.12 -2.37 2.78
N ASN A 110 1.55 -3.51 3.14
CA ASN A 110 2.11 -4.83 2.92
C ASN A 110 1.22 -5.71 2.05
N SER A 111 1.86 -6.50 1.19
CA SER A 111 1.25 -7.53 0.36
C SER A 111 0.54 -8.66 1.09
N LYS A 112 0.77 -8.82 2.40
CA LYS A 112 -0.08 -9.73 3.19
C LYS A 112 -1.55 -9.36 3.07
N PHE A 113 -1.84 -8.08 2.73
CA PHE A 113 -3.17 -7.59 2.41
C PHE A 113 -3.61 -7.83 0.95
N LEU A 114 -2.68 -8.27 0.06
CA LEU A 114 -2.99 -8.58 -1.34
C LEU A 114 -3.09 -10.08 -1.61
N SER A 115 -2.61 -10.90 -0.69
CA SER A 115 -2.69 -12.33 -0.90
C SER A 115 -4.16 -12.76 -0.87
N SER A 116 -4.50 -13.69 -1.75
CA SER A 116 -5.71 -14.51 -1.64
C SER A 116 -5.95 -15.02 -0.20
N ASP A 117 -4.91 -15.01 0.61
CA ASP A 117 -4.90 -15.36 2.02
C ASP A 117 -5.70 -14.37 2.87
N ILE A 118 -5.67 -13.06 2.62
CA ILE A 118 -6.43 -12.13 3.46
C ILE A 118 -7.93 -12.22 3.20
N ASN A 119 -8.34 -12.40 1.95
CA ASN A 119 -9.74 -12.66 1.64
C ASN A 119 -10.22 -13.98 2.27
N THR A 120 -9.32 -14.98 2.34
CA THR A 120 -9.59 -16.24 3.02
C THR A 120 -9.63 -16.04 4.55
N ILE A 121 -8.69 -15.28 5.11
CA ILE A 121 -8.57 -14.97 6.54
C ILE A 121 -9.75 -14.10 7.01
N LEU A 122 -10.15 -13.12 6.20
CA LEU A 122 -11.35 -12.29 6.43
C LEU A 122 -12.64 -12.94 5.92
N ARG A 123 -12.56 -14.24 5.54
CA ARG A 123 -13.72 -15.06 5.13
C ARG A 123 -14.52 -14.47 3.96
N GLY A 124 -13.83 -13.85 3.00
CA GLY A 124 -14.47 -13.22 1.85
C GLY A 124 -15.26 -11.94 2.16
N ARG A 125 -15.03 -11.32 3.32
CA ARG A 125 -15.72 -10.11 3.76
C ARG A 125 -14.88 -8.84 3.57
N GLY A 126 -13.82 -8.89 2.79
CA GLY A 126 -12.93 -7.77 2.52
C GLY A 126 -13.23 -7.11 1.19
N ASP A 127 -13.39 -5.79 1.19
CA ASP A 127 -13.45 -4.93 0.00
C ASP A 127 -12.14 -4.14 -0.09
N GLU A 128 -11.34 -4.42 -1.14
CA GLU A 128 -10.03 -3.80 -1.31
C GLU A 128 -10.14 -2.46 -2.04
N ILE A 129 -9.65 -1.41 -1.38
CA ILE A 129 -9.53 -0.05 -1.91
C ILE A 129 -8.05 0.27 -2.08
N ARG A 130 -7.55 0.25 -3.32
CA ARG A 130 -6.15 0.56 -3.60
C ARG A 130 -5.93 2.06 -3.76
N VAL A 131 -5.04 2.61 -2.94
CA VAL A 131 -4.61 4.01 -2.98
C VAL A 131 -3.28 4.10 -3.73
N TYR A 132 -3.28 4.91 -4.76
CA TYR A 132 -2.10 5.24 -5.56
C TYR A 132 -1.51 6.59 -5.13
N PRO A 133 -0.24 6.90 -5.48
CA PRO A 133 0.23 8.28 -5.50
C PRO A 133 -0.73 9.18 -6.30
N PHE A 134 -0.69 10.48 -6.08
CA PHE A 134 -1.59 11.41 -6.77
C PHE A 134 -1.57 11.21 -8.28
N SER A 135 -2.76 11.11 -8.88
CA SER A 135 -2.92 11.33 -10.31
C SER A 135 -2.55 12.77 -10.67
N PHE A 136 -2.28 13.06 -11.95
CA PHE A 136 -1.98 14.43 -12.37
C PHE A 136 -3.10 15.42 -12.00
N LYS A 137 -4.35 14.98 -12.07
CA LYS A 137 -5.51 15.78 -11.66
C LYS A 137 -5.45 16.15 -10.17
N GLU A 138 -5.19 15.18 -9.30
CA GLU A 138 -5.05 15.41 -7.85
C GLU A 138 -3.80 16.22 -7.52
N PHE A 139 -2.70 15.96 -8.22
CA PHE A 139 -1.47 16.72 -8.07
C PHE A 139 -1.65 18.21 -8.39
N SER A 140 -2.49 18.54 -9.36
CA SER A 140 -2.72 19.92 -9.81
C SER A 140 -3.79 20.67 -9.00
N VAL A 141 -4.52 20.01 -8.10
CA VAL A 141 -5.52 20.67 -7.24
C VAL A 141 -4.85 21.73 -6.37
N ASP A 142 -5.46 22.90 -6.26
CA ASP A 142 -4.99 24.06 -5.45
C ASP A 142 -3.59 24.56 -5.83
N ARG A 143 -3.17 24.35 -7.08
CA ARG A 143 -1.92 24.83 -7.64
C ARG A 143 -2.19 26.00 -8.59
N THR A 144 -1.31 27.00 -8.57
CA THR A 144 -1.45 28.24 -9.36
C THR A 144 -0.52 28.31 -10.58
N GLU A 145 0.42 27.40 -10.67
CA GLU A 145 1.37 27.29 -11.79
C GLU A 145 0.64 26.89 -13.08
N SER A 146 1.25 27.17 -14.23
CA SER A 146 0.68 26.76 -15.52
C SER A 146 0.59 25.25 -15.65
N ILE A 147 -0.38 24.74 -16.43
CA ILE A 147 -0.57 23.31 -16.63
C ILE A 147 0.68 22.63 -17.21
N ASN A 148 1.45 23.32 -18.04
CA ASN A 148 2.69 22.81 -18.63
C ASN A 148 3.80 22.67 -17.59
N GLU A 149 3.93 23.63 -16.66
CA GLU A 149 4.90 23.54 -15.56
C GLU A 149 4.54 22.42 -14.60
N LEU A 150 3.26 22.33 -14.24
CA LEU A 150 2.74 21.23 -13.39
C LEU A 150 2.95 19.86 -14.04
N TRP A 151 2.68 19.75 -15.34
CA TRP A 151 2.92 18.52 -16.08
C TRP A 151 4.39 18.14 -16.11
N LYS A 152 5.28 19.12 -16.37
CA LYS A 152 6.73 18.91 -16.33
C LYS A 152 7.21 18.44 -14.96
N GLU A 153 6.71 19.05 -13.89
CA GLU A 153 7.02 18.66 -12.52
C GLU A 153 6.54 17.23 -12.24
N TYR A 154 5.27 16.93 -12.60
CA TYR A 154 4.64 15.64 -12.34
C TYR A 154 5.35 14.48 -13.07
N TYR A 155 5.65 14.61 -14.36
CA TYR A 155 6.34 13.51 -15.07
C TYR A 155 7.81 13.38 -14.64
N THR A 156 8.42 14.42 -14.06
CA THR A 156 9.81 14.37 -13.59
C THR A 156 9.93 13.72 -12.20
N TYR A 157 9.02 14.05 -11.28
CA TYR A 157 9.11 13.63 -9.87
C TYR A 157 8.02 12.67 -9.43
N GLY A 158 6.96 12.50 -10.20
CA GLY A 158 5.82 11.66 -9.86
C GLY A 158 4.81 12.29 -8.92
N GLY A 159 3.85 11.49 -8.47
CA GLY A 159 2.70 11.92 -7.69
C GLY A 159 2.77 11.68 -6.18
N MET A 160 3.97 11.46 -5.60
CA MET A 160 4.06 11.25 -4.15
C MET A 160 3.59 12.48 -3.37
N PRO A 161 2.62 12.34 -2.43
CA PRO A 161 2.00 13.48 -1.75
C PRO A 161 2.98 14.44 -1.07
N ALA A 162 4.02 13.90 -0.43
CA ALA A 162 5.01 14.71 0.29
C ALA A 162 5.86 15.61 -0.63
N LEU A 163 5.92 15.34 -1.94
CA LEU A 163 6.62 16.21 -2.89
C LEU A 163 6.04 17.61 -2.96
N ARG A 164 4.75 17.78 -2.64
CA ARG A 164 4.12 19.12 -2.57
C ARG A 164 4.75 20.03 -1.51
N ASN A 165 5.40 19.44 -0.50
CA ASN A 165 6.06 20.17 0.59
C ASN A 165 7.51 20.58 0.25
N HIS A 166 8.07 20.06 -0.85
CA HIS A 166 9.42 20.33 -1.29
C HIS A 166 9.42 21.29 -2.46
N ARG A 167 9.95 22.51 -2.25
CA ARG A 167 9.96 23.57 -3.28
C ARG A 167 11.13 23.45 -4.25
N MET A 168 12.30 23.04 -3.74
CA MET A 168 13.53 22.99 -4.53
C MET A 168 13.72 21.61 -5.20
N PRO A 169 14.20 21.58 -6.46
CA PRO A 169 14.46 20.33 -7.18
C PRO A 169 15.35 19.34 -6.41
N GLU A 170 16.39 19.84 -5.75
CA GLU A 170 17.34 19.04 -4.97
C GLU A 170 16.66 18.36 -3.78
N GLN A 171 15.72 19.05 -3.13
CA GLN A 171 14.93 18.49 -2.03
C GLN A 171 14.04 17.35 -2.52
N LYS A 172 13.39 17.52 -3.68
CA LYS A 172 12.54 16.48 -4.28
C LYS A 172 13.35 15.25 -4.65
N VAL A 173 14.50 15.43 -5.29
CA VAL A 173 15.40 14.33 -5.64
C VAL A 173 15.93 13.62 -4.39
N SER A 174 16.36 14.38 -3.38
CA SER A 174 16.83 13.81 -2.11
C SER A 174 15.73 13.00 -1.41
N TYR A 175 14.52 13.55 -1.32
CA TYR A 175 13.37 12.86 -0.75
C TYR A 175 13.07 11.54 -1.49
N LEU A 176 13.02 11.55 -2.82
CA LEU A 176 12.72 10.36 -3.62
C LEU A 176 13.82 9.30 -3.50
N LYS A 177 15.10 9.70 -3.49
CA LYS A 177 16.21 8.77 -3.27
C LYS A 177 16.13 8.11 -1.88
N HIS A 178 15.86 8.91 -0.85
CA HIS A 178 15.69 8.39 0.50
C HIS A 178 14.48 7.44 0.61
N LEU A 179 13.33 7.84 0.05
CA LEU A 179 12.13 7.02 0.00
C LEU A 179 12.40 5.69 -0.70
N TRP A 180 13.08 5.73 -1.84
CA TRP A 180 13.41 4.54 -2.61
C TRP A 180 14.32 3.59 -1.84
N GLN A 181 15.47 4.06 -1.38
CA GLN A 181 16.47 3.20 -0.74
C GLN A 181 16.05 2.74 0.65
N LYS A 182 15.63 3.68 1.52
CA LYS A 182 15.38 3.42 2.93
C LYS A 182 13.98 2.91 3.22
N THR A 183 12.99 3.34 2.46
CA THR A 183 11.61 2.94 2.74
C THR A 183 11.18 1.75 1.91
N TYR A 184 11.55 1.70 0.62
CA TYR A 184 11.07 0.64 -0.27
C TYR A 184 12.02 -0.55 -0.33
N ILE A 185 13.29 -0.32 -0.69
CA ILE A 185 14.22 -1.44 -0.87
C ILE A 185 14.54 -2.12 0.45
N ASP A 186 14.84 -1.36 1.52
CA ASP A 186 15.11 -1.93 2.83
C ASP A 186 13.90 -2.76 3.33
N ASP A 187 12.68 -2.23 3.17
CA ASP A 187 11.45 -2.92 3.55
C ASP A 187 11.25 -4.25 2.78
N VAL A 188 11.49 -4.26 1.46
CA VAL A 188 11.41 -5.48 0.65
C VAL A 188 12.47 -6.51 1.08
N VAL A 189 13.70 -6.05 1.33
CA VAL A 189 14.83 -6.90 1.74
C VAL A 189 14.57 -7.54 3.10
N GLU A 190 14.22 -6.75 4.11
CA GLU A 190 13.98 -7.22 5.47
C GLU A 190 12.79 -8.17 5.55
N ARG A 191 11.68 -7.78 4.96
CA ARG A 191 10.42 -8.51 5.01
C ARG A 191 10.49 -9.87 4.34
N ASN A 192 11.17 -9.95 3.19
CA ASN A 192 11.29 -11.19 2.42
C ASN A 192 12.61 -11.94 2.69
N LYS A 193 13.42 -11.45 3.63
CA LYS A 193 14.75 -12.03 3.98
C LYS A 193 15.61 -12.23 2.73
N VAL A 194 15.64 -11.20 1.87
CA VAL A 194 16.40 -11.23 0.60
C VAL A 194 17.88 -11.39 0.88
N LYS A 195 18.48 -12.49 0.43
CA LYS A 195 19.88 -12.80 0.66
C LYS A 195 20.84 -11.99 -0.24
N ASN A 196 20.41 -11.65 -1.43
CA ASN A 196 21.23 -10.93 -2.42
C ASN A 196 20.56 -9.60 -2.78
N ARG A 197 20.84 -8.57 -1.96
CA ARG A 197 20.34 -7.21 -2.17
C ARG A 197 20.80 -6.62 -3.50
N GLN A 198 22.07 -6.83 -3.87
CA GLN A 198 22.62 -6.31 -5.13
C GLN A 198 21.85 -6.86 -6.35
N ALA A 199 21.49 -8.14 -6.31
CA ALA A 199 20.69 -8.74 -7.38
C ALA A 199 19.28 -8.16 -7.45
N LEU A 200 18.64 -7.84 -6.30
CA LEU A 200 17.36 -7.17 -6.26
C LEU A 200 17.45 -5.76 -6.88
N GLU A 201 18.44 -4.97 -6.49
CA GLU A 201 18.66 -3.61 -7.01
C GLU A 201 18.94 -3.65 -8.53
N CYS A 202 19.79 -4.57 -9.01
CA CYS A 202 20.04 -4.78 -10.43
C CYS A 202 18.78 -5.18 -11.21
N LEU A 203 17.91 -6.01 -10.62
CA LEU A 203 16.62 -6.37 -11.21
C LEU A 203 15.71 -5.14 -11.33
N VAL A 204 15.68 -4.29 -10.33
CA VAL A 204 14.90 -3.04 -10.34
C VAL A 204 15.35 -2.14 -11.48
N ASP A 205 16.66 -1.91 -11.64
CA ASP A 205 17.22 -1.10 -12.73
C ASP A 205 16.86 -1.70 -14.11
N SER A 206 16.92 -3.04 -14.22
CA SER A 206 16.55 -3.75 -15.43
C SER A 206 15.06 -3.62 -15.74
N LEU A 207 14.18 -3.68 -14.74
CA LEU A 207 12.74 -3.49 -14.88
C LEU A 207 12.41 -2.04 -15.25
N CYS A 208 13.04 -1.06 -14.61
CA CYS A 208 12.88 0.36 -14.96
C CYS A 208 13.29 0.65 -16.41
N SER A 209 14.37 0.05 -16.87
CA SER A 209 14.82 0.17 -18.26
C SER A 209 13.90 -0.54 -19.27
N ALA A 210 13.10 -1.49 -18.82
CA ALA A 210 12.19 -2.30 -19.66
C ALA A 210 10.72 -1.93 -19.50
N ILE A 211 10.41 -0.75 -18.91
CA ILE A 211 9.02 -0.30 -18.67
C ILE A 211 8.20 -0.38 -19.96
N GLY A 212 7.02 -0.98 -19.88
CA GLY A 212 6.09 -1.15 -20.99
C GLY A 212 6.51 -2.20 -22.02
N SER A 213 7.69 -2.82 -21.88
CA SER A 213 8.15 -3.91 -22.72
C SER A 213 7.69 -5.26 -22.18
N LEU A 214 7.47 -6.23 -23.08
CA LEU A 214 7.19 -7.61 -22.69
C LEU A 214 8.39 -8.21 -21.95
N THR A 215 8.17 -8.66 -20.74
CA THR A 215 9.21 -9.07 -19.78
C THR A 215 8.82 -10.38 -19.09
N ASN A 216 9.83 -11.22 -18.85
CA ASN A 216 9.73 -12.42 -18.04
C ASN A 216 11.04 -12.65 -17.27
N PRO A 217 11.09 -13.57 -16.28
CA PRO A 217 12.29 -13.83 -15.49
C PRO A 217 13.54 -14.17 -16.31
N ASN A 218 13.42 -14.97 -17.37
CA ASN A 218 14.54 -15.34 -18.24
C ASN A 218 15.11 -14.13 -18.99
N LYS A 219 14.23 -13.23 -19.50
CA LYS A 219 14.68 -11.99 -20.14
C LYS A 219 15.43 -11.08 -19.16
N MET A 220 14.93 -10.97 -17.93
CA MET A 220 15.60 -10.19 -16.88
C MET A 220 16.96 -10.80 -16.51
N ARG A 221 17.04 -12.13 -16.33
CA ARG A 221 18.29 -12.83 -16.11
C ARG A 221 19.35 -12.49 -17.19
N ASN A 222 18.96 -12.59 -18.45
CA ASN A 222 19.86 -12.31 -19.58
C ASN A 222 20.30 -10.83 -19.58
N SER A 223 19.40 -9.90 -19.27
CA SER A 223 19.73 -8.47 -19.14
C SER A 223 20.72 -8.22 -18.00
N MET A 224 20.45 -8.75 -16.81
CA MET A 224 21.32 -8.62 -15.64
C MET A 224 22.71 -9.23 -15.87
N LEU A 225 22.76 -10.38 -16.52
CA LEU A 225 24.02 -11.02 -16.87
C LEU A 225 24.81 -10.21 -17.92
N SER A 226 24.15 -9.71 -18.95
CA SER A 226 24.83 -8.99 -20.05
C SER A 226 25.34 -7.61 -19.62
N VAL A 227 24.54 -6.86 -18.84
CA VAL A 227 24.82 -5.47 -18.47
C VAL A 227 25.61 -5.39 -17.17
N ALA A 228 25.15 -6.05 -16.11
CA ALA A 228 25.71 -5.91 -14.75
C ALA A 228 26.62 -7.08 -14.34
N LYS A 229 26.77 -8.13 -15.16
CA LYS A 229 27.50 -9.36 -14.84
C LYS A 229 26.98 -10.07 -13.58
N VAL A 230 25.72 -9.87 -13.25
CA VAL A 230 25.06 -10.51 -12.11
C VAL A 230 24.33 -11.76 -12.58
N THR A 231 24.66 -12.90 -11.98
CA THR A 231 24.02 -14.19 -12.28
C THR A 231 23.03 -14.53 -11.18
N VAL A 232 21.77 -14.73 -11.56
CA VAL A 232 20.68 -15.11 -10.64
C VAL A 232 19.79 -16.13 -11.35
N GLU A 233 19.32 -17.13 -10.62
CA GLU A 233 18.42 -18.11 -11.19
C GLU A 233 17.03 -17.52 -11.48
N PRO A 234 16.35 -17.95 -12.59
CA PRO A 234 15.06 -17.42 -12.99
C PRO A 234 13.98 -17.49 -11.92
N GLU A 235 14.01 -18.52 -11.06
CA GLU A 235 13.09 -18.72 -9.94
C GLU A 235 13.28 -17.61 -8.89
N THR A 236 14.53 -17.27 -8.58
CA THR A 236 14.85 -16.17 -7.64
C THR A 236 14.40 -14.82 -8.23
N ILE A 237 14.63 -14.61 -9.54
CA ILE A 237 14.16 -13.39 -10.23
C ILE A 237 12.63 -13.32 -10.18
N SER A 238 11.94 -14.43 -10.42
CA SER A 238 10.47 -14.50 -10.32
C SER A 238 9.99 -14.14 -8.92
N ALA A 239 10.65 -14.66 -7.87
CA ALA A 239 10.33 -14.30 -6.49
C ALA A 239 10.56 -12.80 -6.20
N TYR A 240 11.68 -12.24 -6.66
CA TYR A 240 11.97 -10.82 -6.48
C TYR A 240 10.98 -9.92 -7.23
N MET A 241 10.59 -10.28 -8.45
CA MET A 241 9.53 -9.57 -9.19
C MET A 241 8.21 -9.58 -8.41
N GLN A 242 7.86 -10.74 -7.82
CA GLN A 242 6.67 -10.84 -6.97
C GLN A 242 6.79 -9.98 -5.70
N TYR A 243 7.97 -9.91 -5.06
CA TYR A 243 8.19 -9.05 -3.89
C TYR A 243 8.01 -7.57 -4.22
N LEU A 244 8.46 -7.13 -5.41
CA LEU A 244 8.28 -5.77 -5.89
C LEU A 244 6.82 -5.45 -6.24
N GLU A 245 6.10 -6.39 -6.87
CA GLU A 245 4.65 -6.27 -7.09
C GLU A 245 3.91 -6.18 -5.74
N ASN A 246 4.27 -7.05 -4.81
CA ASN A 246 3.69 -7.11 -3.48
C ASN A 246 3.96 -5.84 -2.64
N ALA A 247 5.07 -5.16 -2.85
CA ALA A 247 5.38 -3.87 -2.22
C ALA A 247 4.72 -2.68 -2.92
N PHE A 248 3.88 -2.92 -3.94
CA PHE A 248 3.25 -1.89 -4.77
C PHE A 248 4.24 -0.95 -5.48
N LEU A 249 5.44 -1.43 -5.77
CA LEU A 249 6.45 -0.66 -6.49
C LEU A 249 6.35 -0.85 -8.00
N PHE A 250 5.94 -2.04 -8.42
CA PHE A 250 5.68 -2.37 -9.81
C PHE A 250 4.31 -3.02 -9.97
N GLU A 251 3.70 -2.78 -11.11
CA GLU A 251 2.45 -3.42 -11.52
C GLU A 251 2.66 -4.20 -12.81
N GLY A 252 2.33 -5.49 -12.76
CA GLY A 252 2.46 -6.40 -13.90
C GLY A 252 1.17 -6.50 -14.70
N ALA A 253 1.11 -5.87 -15.87
CA ALA A 253 -0.02 -5.97 -16.78
C ALA A 253 0.05 -7.23 -17.62
N LYS A 254 -0.93 -8.12 -17.49
CA LYS A 254 -1.09 -9.31 -18.31
C LYS A 254 -1.64 -8.96 -19.70
N ARG A 255 -1.27 -9.75 -20.69
CA ARG A 255 -1.85 -9.62 -22.03
C ARG A 255 -3.33 -9.99 -21.99
N TYR A 256 -4.18 -9.11 -22.50
CA TYR A 256 -5.57 -9.44 -22.74
C TYR A 256 -5.69 -10.31 -24.02
N ASN A 257 -6.40 -11.42 -23.95
CA ASN A 257 -6.67 -12.28 -25.10
C ASN A 257 -8.15 -12.69 -25.14
N VAL A 258 -8.87 -12.15 -26.11
CA VAL A 258 -10.31 -12.42 -26.33
C VAL A 258 -10.61 -13.93 -26.50
N LYS A 259 -9.67 -14.71 -27.05
CA LYS A 259 -9.83 -16.14 -27.30
C LYS A 259 -9.43 -17.04 -26.11
N GLY A 260 -9.03 -16.46 -24.95
CA GLY A 260 -8.81 -17.17 -23.69
C GLY A 260 -7.59 -18.11 -23.61
N ARG A 261 -7.01 -18.54 -24.75
CA ARG A 261 -5.99 -19.60 -24.78
C ARG A 261 -4.56 -19.18 -24.39
N LYS A 262 -4.27 -17.87 -24.29
CA LYS A 262 -2.92 -17.33 -24.03
C LYS A 262 -2.74 -16.65 -22.68
N TYR A 263 -3.68 -16.81 -21.75
CA TYR A 263 -3.55 -16.26 -20.38
C TYR A 263 -2.48 -16.95 -19.53
N TYR A 264 -2.03 -18.14 -19.97
CA TYR A 264 -1.00 -18.93 -19.26
C TYR A 264 0.44 -18.51 -19.63
N GLU A 265 0.61 -17.59 -20.59
CA GLU A 265 1.94 -17.06 -20.89
C GLU A 265 2.40 -16.17 -19.74
N SER A 266 3.55 -16.51 -19.12
CA SER A 266 4.17 -15.77 -18.03
C SER A 266 4.74 -14.40 -18.41
N ILE A 267 4.44 -13.90 -19.62
CA ILE A 267 4.95 -12.65 -20.16
C ILE A 267 4.00 -11.51 -19.78
N LYS A 268 4.51 -10.57 -19.01
CA LYS A 268 3.80 -9.36 -18.59
C LYS A 268 4.53 -8.10 -19.10
N LYS A 269 3.85 -6.97 -19.08
CA LYS A 269 4.49 -5.65 -19.08
C LYS A 269 4.52 -5.13 -17.67
N TYR A 270 5.63 -4.52 -17.26
CA TYR A 270 5.76 -3.94 -15.93
C TYR A 270 5.77 -2.42 -16.00
N TYR A 271 5.14 -1.81 -15.02
CA TYR A 271 5.07 -0.37 -14.84
C TYR A 271 5.46 -0.02 -13.41
N VAL A 272 6.13 1.10 -13.21
CA VAL A 272 6.39 1.66 -11.88
C VAL A 272 5.12 2.35 -11.41
N VAL A 273 4.78 2.18 -10.13
CA VAL A 273 3.60 2.78 -9.49
C VAL A 273 3.95 4.13 -8.86
#